data_5693f81643a42e00db2ef988edb92e00
#
_entry.id   5693f81643a42e00db2ef988edb92e00
#
_cell.length_a   1.000
_cell.length_b   1.000
_cell.length_c   1.000
_cell.angle_alpha   90.00
_cell.angle_beta   90.00
_cell.angle_gamma   90.00
#
_symmetry.space_group_name_H-M   'P 1'
#
loop_
_entity.id
_entity.type
_entity.pdbx_description
1 polymer ?
#
loop_
_entity_poly.entity_id
_entity_poly.type
_entity_poly.pdbx_seq_one_letter_code
_entity_poly.pdbx_strand_id
1 'polypeptide(L)'
;MRFAVIALLGFAIATQAVKLNKEEEEEEDHSKEVFEAREIGTGPLDKKYERVAPEHFTAGGDDLFMKSMIMTYAQEHKNKDGTPNGVFGMTEAATKAASSEVLETHKGLKGAALSDYLGTYFKRTWDHFDVNKDGELGVENMPAYMRFLSSDQT
;
A
#
# COMPACT_ATOMS: atom_id res chain seq x y z
N MET A 1 -14.47 53.80 60.34
CA MET A 1 -13.39 53.09 59.68
C MET A 1 -13.96 51.77 59.22
N ARG A 2 -14.16 51.60 57.91
CA ARG A 2 -14.76 50.43 57.31
C ARG A 2 -13.64 49.70 56.58
N PHE A 3 -13.24 48.57 57.10
CA PHE A 3 -12.30 47.69 56.40
C PHE A 3 -13.07 46.83 55.39
N ALA A 4 -12.84 47.08 54.12
CA ALA A 4 -13.33 46.26 53.05
C ALA A 4 -12.42 44.99 52.93
N VAL A 5 -13.02 43.89 53.24
CA VAL A 5 -12.38 42.57 52.98
C VAL A 5 -12.54 42.26 51.50
N ILE A 6 -11.48 42.39 50.77
CA ILE A 6 -11.44 41.96 49.37
C ILE A 6 -11.24 40.45 49.40
N ALA A 7 -12.31 39.71 49.15
CA ALA A 7 -12.23 38.28 48.89
C ALA A 7 -11.58 38.05 47.52
N LEU A 8 -10.34 37.62 47.53
CA LEU A 8 -9.65 37.11 46.35
C LEU A 8 -10.29 35.80 45.98
N LEU A 9 -11.22 35.86 45.06
CA LEU A 9 -11.68 34.69 44.32
C LEU A 9 -10.53 34.24 43.43
N GLY A 10 -9.77 33.26 43.95
CA GLY A 10 -8.81 32.51 43.17
C GLY A 10 -9.57 31.77 42.07
N PHE A 11 -9.54 32.33 40.88
CA PHE A 11 -9.84 31.55 39.68
C PHE A 11 -8.78 30.48 39.54
N ALA A 12 -9.06 29.31 40.10
CA ALA A 12 -8.38 28.11 39.65
C ALA A 12 -8.78 27.90 38.19
N ILE A 13 -7.98 28.48 37.30
CA ILE A 13 -7.96 28.03 35.91
C ILE A 13 -7.49 26.58 36.00
N ALA A 14 -8.46 25.68 36.09
CA ALA A 14 -8.21 24.31 35.70
C ALA A 14 -7.76 24.40 34.23
N THR A 15 -6.47 24.46 34.03
CA THR A 15 -5.89 24.02 32.80
C THR A 15 -6.27 22.55 32.71
N GLN A 16 -7.48 22.31 32.20
CA GLN A 16 -7.71 21.10 31.47
C GLN A 16 -6.64 21.13 30.38
N ALA A 17 -5.52 20.52 30.69
CA ALA A 17 -4.74 19.93 29.68
C ALA A 17 -5.76 19.08 28.88
N VAL A 18 -6.27 19.67 27.84
CA VAL A 18 -6.75 18.92 26.71
C VAL A 18 -5.55 18.06 26.41
N LYS A 19 -5.55 16.84 26.96
CA LYS A 19 -4.90 15.76 26.29
C LYS A 19 -5.57 15.81 24.93
N LEU A 20 -4.97 16.55 24.03
CA LEU A 20 -4.88 16.11 22.67
C LEU A 20 -4.34 14.69 22.83
N ASN A 21 -5.25 13.74 22.92
CA ASN A 21 -5.01 12.49 22.32
C ASN A 21 -4.60 12.93 20.91
N LYS A 22 -3.31 13.06 20.74
CA LYS A 22 -2.68 12.70 19.53
C LYS A 22 -3.13 11.24 19.39
N GLU A 23 -4.32 11.07 18.86
CA GLU A 23 -4.59 10.00 17.96
C GLU A 23 -3.50 10.21 16.93
N GLU A 24 -2.33 9.67 17.24
CA GLU A 24 -1.51 9.10 16.23
C GLU A 24 -2.53 8.20 15.54
N GLU A 25 -3.16 8.73 14.52
CA GLU A 25 -3.61 7.93 13.42
C GLU A 25 -2.33 7.21 13.04
N GLU A 26 -2.09 6.09 13.72
CA GLU A 26 -1.40 4.99 13.11
C GLU A 26 -2.20 4.84 11.83
N GLU A 27 -1.72 5.44 10.75
CA GLU A 27 -2.02 4.95 9.42
C GLU A 27 -1.53 3.51 9.48
N GLU A 28 -2.39 2.67 10.05
CA GLU A 28 -2.25 1.24 9.94
C GLU A 28 -2.07 1.04 8.46
N ASP A 29 -0.89 0.56 8.11
CA ASP A 29 -0.52 0.25 6.76
C ASP A 29 -1.49 -0.83 6.25
N HIS A 30 -2.71 -0.37 5.92
CA HIS A 30 -3.78 -1.20 5.38
C HIS A 30 -3.32 -1.98 4.14
N SER A 31 -2.21 -1.55 3.53
CA SER A 31 -1.62 -2.27 2.42
C SER A 31 -1.10 -3.64 2.87
N LYS A 32 -0.54 -3.74 4.06
CA LYS A 32 -0.09 -5.03 4.62
C LYS A 32 -1.26 -5.88 5.09
N GLU A 33 -2.24 -5.30 5.77
CA GLU A 33 -3.42 -6.05 6.20
C GLU A 33 -4.19 -6.66 5.04
N VAL A 34 -4.31 -5.95 3.91
CA VAL A 34 -4.97 -6.50 2.71
C VAL A 34 -4.24 -7.73 2.16
N PHE A 35 -2.91 -7.82 2.36
CA PHE A 35 -2.12 -8.96 1.90
C PHE A 35 -2.01 -10.10 2.93
N GLU A 36 -2.00 -9.78 4.23
CA GLU A 36 -1.94 -10.79 5.29
C GLU A 36 -3.29 -11.48 5.53
N ALA A 37 -4.40 -10.77 5.41
CA ALA A 37 -5.73 -11.30 5.70
C ALA A 37 -6.31 -12.25 4.63
N ARG A 38 -5.63 -12.46 3.53
CA ARG A 38 -6.06 -13.43 2.53
C ARG A 38 -5.43 -14.79 2.73
N GLU A 39 -5.80 -15.46 3.81
CA GLU A 39 -5.85 -16.91 3.79
C GLU A 39 -6.85 -17.32 2.73
N ILE A 40 -6.33 -17.62 1.53
CA ILE A 40 -7.17 -18.05 0.41
C ILE A 40 -7.76 -19.40 0.77
N GLY A 41 -9.01 -19.36 1.21
CA GLY A 41 -9.98 -20.42 1.09
C GLY A 41 -9.68 -21.71 1.84
N THR A 42 -10.17 -21.79 3.06
CA THR A 42 -10.58 -23.05 3.66
C THR A 42 -11.83 -23.57 2.95
N GLY A 43 -11.62 -24.20 1.80
CA GLY A 43 -12.65 -24.96 1.12
C GLY A 43 -12.37 -26.46 1.31
N PRO A 44 -13.33 -27.38 1.09
CA PRO A 44 -13.20 -28.82 1.33
C PRO A 44 -12.18 -29.55 0.44
N LEU A 45 -11.39 -28.83 -0.32
CA LEU A 45 -10.24 -29.30 -1.08
C LEU A 45 -8.92 -28.79 -0.47
N ASP A 46 -8.82 -28.73 0.85
CA ASP A 46 -7.69 -28.28 1.64
C ASP A 46 -6.35 -28.96 1.32
N LYS A 47 -5.96 -28.87 0.08
CA LYS A 47 -4.54 -28.83 -0.25
C LYS A 47 -4.14 -27.38 -0.10
N LYS A 48 -3.33 -27.10 0.92
CA LYS A 48 -2.69 -25.81 1.14
C LYS A 48 -2.28 -25.22 -0.20
N TYR A 49 -3.01 -24.18 -0.65
CA TYR A 49 -2.66 -23.51 -1.90
C TYR A 49 -1.26 -22.92 -1.74
N GLU A 50 -0.35 -23.34 -2.57
CA GLU A 50 0.98 -22.77 -2.67
C GLU A 50 1.03 -21.96 -3.95
N ARG A 51 1.33 -20.67 -3.79
CA ARG A 51 1.48 -19.77 -4.94
C ARG A 51 2.76 -20.13 -5.67
N VAL A 52 2.63 -20.51 -6.92
CA VAL A 52 3.77 -20.86 -7.79
C VAL A 52 3.83 -19.83 -8.93
N ALA A 53 4.95 -19.13 -9.04
CA ALA A 53 5.18 -18.27 -10.20
C ALA A 53 5.42 -19.15 -11.44
N PRO A 54 4.75 -18.87 -12.57
CA PRO A 54 4.96 -19.61 -13.80
C PRO A 54 6.44 -19.63 -14.24
N GLU A 55 6.88 -20.74 -14.85
CA GLU A 55 8.29 -20.94 -15.25
C GLU A 55 8.78 -19.87 -16.23
N HIS A 56 7.90 -19.32 -17.07
CA HIS A 56 8.29 -18.26 -18.02
C HIS A 56 8.75 -16.95 -17.33
N PHE A 57 8.51 -16.79 -16.02
CA PHE A 57 9.03 -15.67 -15.22
C PHE A 57 10.35 -16.01 -14.50
N THR A 58 11.23 -16.76 -15.10
CA THR A 58 12.49 -17.20 -14.48
C THR A 58 13.74 -16.69 -15.15
N ALA A 59 13.63 -16.06 -16.32
CA ALA A 59 14.76 -15.57 -17.11
C ALA A 59 14.79 -14.05 -17.17
N GLY A 60 15.95 -13.44 -16.94
CA GLY A 60 16.15 -12.00 -17.05
C GLY A 60 15.70 -11.17 -15.84
N GLY A 61 16.04 -9.87 -15.85
CA GLY A 61 15.78 -8.96 -14.74
C GLY A 61 14.28 -8.63 -14.57
N ASP A 62 13.58 -8.43 -15.68
CA ASP A 62 12.15 -8.13 -15.65
C ASP A 62 11.33 -9.35 -15.19
N ASP A 63 11.72 -10.55 -15.60
CA ASP A 63 11.07 -11.78 -15.17
C ASP A 63 11.26 -12.05 -13.69
N LEU A 64 12.45 -11.83 -13.17
CA LEU A 64 12.74 -11.94 -11.73
C LEU A 64 11.95 -10.90 -10.93
N PHE A 65 11.81 -9.70 -11.46
CA PHE A 65 11.01 -8.65 -10.86
C PHE A 65 9.51 -9.04 -10.85
N MET A 66 8.97 -9.50 -11.97
CA MET A 66 7.58 -9.97 -12.04
C MET A 66 7.33 -11.15 -11.11
N LYS A 67 8.28 -12.09 -11.00
CA LYS A 67 8.20 -13.18 -10.03
C LYS A 67 8.11 -12.66 -8.59
N SER A 68 8.91 -11.66 -8.23
CA SER A 68 8.83 -11.01 -6.92
C SER A 68 7.45 -10.39 -6.69
N MET A 69 6.91 -9.69 -7.69
CA MET A 69 5.57 -9.11 -7.61
C MET A 69 4.48 -10.17 -7.43
N ILE A 70 4.57 -11.29 -8.16
CA ILE A 70 3.62 -12.40 -8.02
C ILE A 70 3.67 -12.99 -6.61
N MET A 71 4.85 -13.20 -6.07
CA MET A 71 5.00 -13.85 -4.76
C MET A 71 4.57 -12.98 -3.60
N THR A 72 4.65 -11.64 -3.75
CA THR A 72 4.45 -10.71 -2.65
C THR A 72 3.13 -9.94 -2.74
N TYR A 73 2.77 -9.44 -3.91
CA TYR A 73 1.71 -8.44 -4.06
C TYR A 73 0.54 -8.84 -4.95
N ALA A 74 0.80 -9.59 -6.03
CA ALA A 74 -0.20 -9.90 -7.03
C ALA A 74 -1.26 -10.88 -6.51
N GLN A 75 -2.44 -10.79 -7.10
CA GLN A 75 -3.54 -11.72 -6.87
C GLN A 75 -3.70 -12.62 -8.07
N GLU A 76 -3.85 -13.91 -7.84
CA GLU A 76 -4.17 -14.84 -8.91
C GLU A 76 -5.65 -14.87 -9.16
N HIS A 77 -6.03 -14.69 -10.42
CA HIS A 77 -7.42 -14.80 -10.84
C HIS A 77 -7.89 -16.26 -10.82
N LYS A 78 -9.19 -16.43 -10.76
CA LYS A 78 -9.81 -17.76 -10.73
C LYS A 78 -10.70 -17.97 -11.95
N ASN A 79 -10.75 -19.20 -12.38
CA ASN A 79 -11.74 -19.70 -13.32
C ASN A 79 -13.14 -19.68 -12.72
N LYS A 80 -14.17 -19.90 -13.54
CA LYS A 80 -15.57 -19.94 -13.08
C LYS A 80 -15.84 -21.05 -12.07
N ASP A 81 -15.04 -22.11 -12.09
CA ASP A 81 -15.10 -23.25 -11.16
C ASP A 81 -14.33 -23.01 -9.85
N GLY A 82 -13.71 -21.82 -9.69
CA GLY A 82 -12.94 -21.43 -8.51
C GLY A 82 -11.48 -21.88 -8.53
N THR A 83 -11.03 -22.58 -9.57
CA THR A 83 -9.61 -22.97 -9.70
C THR A 83 -8.73 -21.81 -10.14
N PRO A 84 -7.47 -21.73 -9.69
CA PRO A 84 -6.52 -20.73 -10.17
C PRO A 84 -6.32 -20.82 -11.68
N ASN A 85 -6.18 -19.68 -12.37
CA ASN A 85 -6.06 -19.64 -13.82
C ASN A 85 -4.68 -19.18 -14.32
N GLY A 86 -3.72 -18.92 -13.43
CA GLY A 86 -2.37 -18.49 -13.78
C GLY A 86 -2.26 -17.04 -14.23
N VAL A 87 -3.33 -16.26 -14.16
CA VAL A 87 -3.33 -14.82 -14.46
C VAL A 87 -3.19 -14.05 -13.16
N PHE A 88 -2.21 -13.18 -13.09
CA PHE A 88 -1.89 -12.40 -11.89
C PHE A 88 -2.13 -10.92 -12.12
N GLY A 89 -2.90 -10.32 -11.24
CA GLY A 89 -3.22 -8.91 -11.28
C GLY A 89 -2.75 -8.17 -10.02
N MET A 90 -2.56 -6.86 -10.18
CA MET A 90 -2.11 -5.94 -9.14
C MET A 90 -3.19 -4.88 -8.94
N THR A 91 -3.83 -4.85 -7.79
CA THR A 91 -4.76 -3.77 -7.44
C THR A 91 -4.00 -2.45 -7.23
N GLU A 92 -4.72 -1.33 -7.22
CA GLU A 92 -4.12 -0.01 -6.97
C GLU A 92 -3.35 0.02 -5.65
N ALA A 93 -3.93 -0.53 -4.57
CA ALA A 93 -3.29 -0.62 -3.26
C ALA A 93 -2.01 -1.49 -3.29
N ALA A 94 -2.08 -2.66 -3.92
CA ALA A 94 -0.93 -3.56 -4.08
C ALA A 94 0.19 -2.89 -4.88
N THR A 95 -0.17 -2.20 -5.95
CA THR A 95 0.78 -1.47 -6.79
C THR A 95 1.42 -0.30 -6.03
N LYS A 96 0.66 0.39 -5.17
CA LYS A 96 1.20 1.46 -4.33
C LYS A 96 2.21 0.93 -3.32
N ALA A 97 1.90 -0.19 -2.66
CA ALA A 97 2.82 -0.83 -1.72
C ALA A 97 4.12 -1.29 -2.42
N ALA A 98 4.01 -1.96 -3.55
CA ALA A 98 5.16 -2.35 -4.37
C ALA A 98 5.98 -1.12 -4.84
N SER A 99 5.30 -0.03 -5.22
CA SER A 99 5.94 1.23 -5.62
C SER A 99 6.75 1.84 -4.48
N SER A 100 6.24 1.80 -3.26
CA SER A 100 6.97 2.27 -2.07
C SER A 100 8.27 1.50 -1.90
N GLU A 101 8.23 0.18 -1.92
CA GLU A 101 9.41 -0.67 -1.78
C GLU A 101 10.45 -0.41 -2.90
N VAL A 102 9.99 -0.31 -4.14
CA VAL A 102 10.86 -0.03 -5.28
C VAL A 102 11.52 1.35 -5.16
N LEU A 103 10.77 2.38 -4.78
CA LEU A 103 11.31 3.73 -4.62
C LEU A 103 12.27 3.83 -3.44
N GLU A 104 12.00 3.11 -2.35
CA GLU A 104 12.93 3.02 -1.21
C GLU A 104 14.24 2.35 -1.59
N THR A 105 14.17 1.22 -2.29
CA THR A 105 15.35 0.41 -2.62
C THR A 105 16.17 1.00 -3.76
N HIS A 106 15.53 1.54 -4.79
CA HIS A 106 16.21 2.01 -5.99
C HIS A 106 16.47 3.51 -6.04
N LYS A 107 15.58 4.34 -5.45
CA LYS A 107 15.80 5.79 -5.34
C LYS A 107 16.22 6.25 -3.95
N GLY A 108 16.17 5.37 -2.94
CA GLY A 108 16.53 5.72 -1.57
C GLY A 108 15.54 6.70 -0.91
N LEU A 109 14.33 6.86 -1.45
CA LEU A 109 13.30 7.73 -0.89
C LEU A 109 12.73 7.10 0.37
N LYS A 110 12.57 7.90 1.45
CA LYS A 110 12.04 7.41 2.73
C LYS A 110 11.19 8.47 3.41
N GLY A 111 10.28 8.01 4.26
CA GLY A 111 9.46 8.88 5.09
C GLY A 111 8.69 9.93 4.27
N ALA A 112 8.74 11.19 4.68
CA ALA A 112 8.03 12.29 4.03
C ALA A 112 8.36 12.42 2.53
N ALA A 113 9.63 12.26 2.14
CA ALA A 113 10.05 12.36 0.73
C ALA A 113 9.41 11.27 -0.15
N LEU A 114 9.26 10.05 0.38
CA LEU A 114 8.56 8.98 -0.30
C LEU A 114 7.06 9.29 -0.43
N SER A 115 6.44 9.71 0.67
CA SER A 115 5.02 10.08 0.70
C SER A 115 4.70 11.19 -0.29
N ASP A 116 5.50 12.26 -0.32
CA ASP A 116 5.32 13.39 -1.24
C ASP A 116 5.50 12.97 -2.70
N TYR A 117 6.47 12.11 -2.96
CA TYR A 117 6.72 11.57 -4.30
C TYR A 117 5.52 10.74 -4.79
N LEU A 118 5.06 9.81 -3.96
CA LEU A 118 3.89 8.99 -4.29
C LEU A 118 2.62 9.85 -4.40
N GLY A 119 2.43 10.80 -3.51
CA GLY A 119 1.30 11.74 -3.57
C GLY A 119 1.24 12.53 -4.88
N THR A 120 2.41 12.84 -5.44
CA THR A 120 2.50 13.62 -6.68
C THR A 120 2.37 12.76 -7.93
N TYR A 121 3.03 11.60 -7.96
CA TYR A 121 3.24 10.86 -9.22
C TYR A 121 2.44 9.57 -9.33
N PHE A 122 2.06 8.94 -8.19
CA PHE A 122 1.43 7.63 -8.21
C PHE A 122 0.11 7.63 -8.98
N LYS A 123 -0.80 8.51 -8.61
CA LYS A 123 -2.14 8.53 -9.23
C LYS A 123 -2.08 8.80 -10.73
N ARG A 124 -1.23 9.71 -11.15
CA ARG A 124 -1.01 10.01 -12.57
C ARG A 124 -0.47 8.80 -13.31
N THR A 125 0.50 8.10 -12.72
CA THR A 125 1.06 6.88 -13.32
C THR A 125 0.02 5.77 -13.37
N TRP A 126 -0.73 5.59 -12.29
CA TRP A 126 -1.82 4.62 -12.23
C TRP A 126 -2.83 4.83 -13.36
N ASP A 127 -3.36 6.03 -13.48
CA ASP A 127 -4.35 6.38 -14.49
C ASP A 127 -3.83 6.24 -15.95
N HIS A 128 -2.52 6.35 -16.13
CA HIS A 128 -1.89 6.14 -17.43
C HIS A 128 -1.87 4.66 -17.83
N PHE A 129 -1.72 3.75 -16.87
CA PHE A 129 -1.65 2.32 -17.13
C PHE A 129 -3.01 1.62 -17.00
N ASP A 130 -3.88 2.06 -16.09
CA ASP A 130 -5.25 1.55 -15.91
C ASP A 130 -6.21 2.23 -16.91
N VAL A 131 -6.01 1.92 -18.19
CA VAL A 131 -6.76 2.57 -19.31
C VAL A 131 -8.24 2.15 -19.29
N ASN A 132 -8.51 0.90 -18.94
CA ASN A 132 -9.87 0.34 -18.90
C ASN A 132 -10.59 0.67 -17.58
N LYS A 133 -9.90 1.23 -16.60
CA LYS A 133 -10.41 1.65 -15.29
C LYS A 133 -11.12 0.53 -14.52
N ASP A 134 -10.58 -0.68 -14.63
CA ASP A 134 -11.06 -1.83 -13.86
C ASP A 134 -10.44 -1.91 -12.46
N GLY A 135 -9.46 -1.04 -12.16
CA GLY A 135 -8.78 -0.97 -10.85
C GLY A 135 -7.72 -2.04 -10.67
N GLU A 136 -7.25 -2.65 -11.75
CA GLU A 136 -6.26 -3.70 -11.73
C GLU A 136 -5.32 -3.62 -12.92
N LEU A 137 -4.06 -3.94 -12.71
CA LEU A 137 -3.04 -4.05 -13.75
C LEU A 137 -2.48 -5.47 -13.77
N GLY A 138 -2.33 -6.05 -14.95
CA GLY A 138 -1.61 -7.31 -15.08
C GLY A 138 -0.16 -7.19 -14.60
N VAL A 139 0.34 -8.23 -13.96
CA VAL A 139 1.71 -8.23 -13.41
C VAL A 139 2.78 -7.98 -14.49
N GLU A 140 2.49 -8.32 -15.72
CA GLU A 140 3.35 -8.09 -16.89
C GLU A 140 3.57 -6.60 -17.18
N ASN A 141 2.68 -5.73 -16.70
CA ASN A 141 2.82 -4.28 -16.86
C ASN A 141 3.73 -3.66 -15.78
N MET A 142 4.03 -4.37 -14.70
CA MET A 142 4.75 -3.81 -13.56
C MET A 142 6.17 -3.34 -13.86
N PRO A 143 6.98 -4.01 -14.68
CA PRO A 143 8.31 -3.49 -15.02
C PRO A 143 8.24 -2.15 -15.73
N ALA A 144 7.31 -1.99 -16.69
CA ALA A 144 7.11 -0.74 -17.41
C ALA A 144 6.53 0.35 -16.49
N TYR A 145 5.56 -0.01 -15.65
CA TYR A 145 4.96 0.87 -14.66
C TYR A 145 6.02 1.44 -13.71
N MET A 146 6.86 0.60 -13.13
CA MET A 146 7.87 1.03 -12.17
C MET A 146 8.97 1.88 -12.81
N ARG A 147 9.37 1.57 -14.06
CA ARG A 147 10.28 2.45 -14.80
C ARG A 147 9.66 3.82 -15.06
N PHE A 148 8.39 3.86 -15.44
CA PHE A 148 7.69 5.11 -15.68
C PHE A 148 7.53 5.92 -14.40
N LEU A 149 7.08 5.29 -13.30
CA LEU A 149 6.94 5.93 -11.99
C LEU A 149 8.29 6.47 -11.46
N SER A 150 9.37 5.69 -11.61
CA SER A 150 10.70 6.05 -11.11
C SER A 150 11.48 7.01 -12.03
N SER A 151 11.01 7.22 -13.27
CA SER A 151 11.59 8.23 -14.16
C SER A 151 11.26 9.63 -13.63
N ASP A 152 12.22 10.57 -13.76
CA ASP A 152 11.95 11.97 -13.43
C ASP A 152 10.95 12.53 -14.46
N GLN A 153 9.67 12.53 -14.07
CA GLN A 153 8.56 13.04 -14.88
C GLN A 153 8.51 14.56 -14.76
N THR A 154 9.52 15.24 -15.30
CA THR A 154 9.54 16.70 -15.44
C THR A 154 8.87 17.13 -16.74
#